data_7f8e7313bc10feb2e1b82c9859c1482a
#
_entry.id   7f8e7313bc10feb2e1b82c9859c1482a
#
_cell.length_a   1.000
_cell.length_b   1.000
_cell.length_c   1.000
_cell.angle_alpha   90.00
_cell.angle_beta   90.00
_cell.angle_gamma   90.00
#
_symmetry.space_group_name_H-M   'P 1'
#
loop_
_entity.id
_entity.type
_entity.pdbx_description
1 polymer ?
#
loop_
_entity_poly.entity_id
_entity_poly.type
_entity_poly.pdbx_seq_one_letter_code
_entity_poly.pdbx_strand_id
1 'polypeptide(L)'
;KVSNVTMRFNLEREKTDNVKEFFIKKMKRKLQIDAFIALEDVSFSVKKGEIFGLIGDNGCGKSTTLKIISGIITPTKGSVEVDGSISPLIELGAGFDIELTAKENILLNGLTLGYSKKFIESKQEEIIEFSELRDFMDVPIKNYSSGMVARLGFAIATLVKPDILIVDEILSVGDMSFQEKCERRIKELMDGGTTV
;
A
#
# COMPACT_ATOMS: atom_id res chain seq x y z
N LYS A 1 7.04 6.86 -14.44
CA LYS A 1 8.36 7.51 -14.55
C LYS A 1 8.68 8.21 -13.24
N VAL A 2 9.85 7.94 -12.69
CA VAL A 2 10.40 8.57 -11.49
C VAL A 2 11.55 9.47 -11.92
N SER A 3 11.56 10.72 -11.49
CA SER A 3 12.53 11.73 -11.96
C SER A 3 13.14 12.50 -10.78
N ASN A 4 14.43 12.29 -10.55
CA ASN A 4 15.26 12.98 -9.55
C ASN A 4 14.64 13.00 -8.14
N VAL A 5 14.04 11.89 -7.74
CA VAL A 5 13.33 11.77 -6.46
C VAL A 5 14.31 11.70 -5.30
N THR A 6 14.13 12.63 -4.36
CA THR A 6 14.83 12.67 -3.09
C THR A 6 13.80 12.66 -1.97
N MET A 7 13.99 11.81 -0.96
CA MET A 7 13.12 11.74 0.22
C MET A 7 13.92 11.92 1.51
N ARG A 8 13.53 12.90 2.31
CA ARG A 8 14.13 13.20 3.60
C ARG A 8 13.08 13.12 4.69
N PHE A 9 13.39 12.38 5.74
CA PHE A 9 12.59 12.34 6.96
C PHE A 9 13.27 13.18 8.04
N ASN A 10 12.51 14.05 8.68
CA ASN A 10 12.98 14.80 9.83
C ASN A 10 12.83 13.93 11.08
N LEU A 11 13.94 13.54 11.68
CA LEU A 11 13.96 12.80 12.93
C LEU A 11 14.09 13.81 14.08
N GLU A 12 13.00 14.05 14.81
CA GLU A 12 13.07 14.78 16.06
C GLU A 12 13.65 13.84 17.13
N ARG A 13 14.85 14.13 17.63
CA ARG A 13 15.49 13.34 18.70
C ARG A 13 14.80 13.47 20.06
N GLU A 14 14.03 14.54 20.28
CA GLU A 14 13.32 14.78 21.52
C GLU A 14 11.82 15.00 21.23
N LYS A 15 10.96 14.16 21.80
CA LYS A 15 9.54 14.43 21.86
C LYS A 15 9.29 15.71 22.66
N THR A 16 8.80 16.74 22.02
CA THR A 16 8.31 17.94 22.71
C THR A 16 6.80 17.80 22.89
N ASP A 17 6.39 17.41 24.11
CA ASP A 17 4.95 17.22 24.43
C ASP A 17 4.19 18.54 24.61
N ASN A 18 4.85 19.70 24.56
CA ASN A 18 4.25 21.01 24.77
C ASN A 18 4.60 22.02 23.69
N VAL A 19 3.56 22.65 23.12
CA VAL A 19 3.69 23.72 22.10
C VAL A 19 4.57 24.88 22.59
N LYS A 20 4.54 25.21 23.90
CA LYS A 20 5.40 26.23 24.51
C LYS A 20 6.88 25.84 24.49
N GLU A 21 7.19 24.60 24.78
CA GLU A 21 8.58 24.08 24.73
C GLU A 21 9.12 24.06 23.31
N PHE A 22 8.29 23.72 22.34
CA PHE A 22 8.65 23.77 20.91
C PHE A 22 9.03 25.19 20.49
N PHE A 23 8.24 26.21 20.87
CA PHE A 23 8.55 27.62 20.57
C PHE A 23 9.83 28.10 21.24
N ILE A 24 10.06 27.73 22.52
CA ILE A 24 11.27 28.10 23.27
C ILE A 24 12.52 27.43 22.67
N LYS A 25 12.45 26.15 22.30
CA LYS A 25 13.55 25.42 21.68
C LYS A 25 13.83 25.94 20.26
N LYS A 26 12.80 26.30 19.49
CA LYS A 26 12.93 26.91 18.16
C LYS A 26 13.61 28.30 18.24
N MET A 27 13.21 29.15 19.20
CA MET A 27 13.88 30.44 19.43
C MET A 27 15.33 30.31 19.90
N LYS A 28 15.66 29.27 20.68
CA LYS A 28 17.02 29.03 21.17
C LYS A 28 17.92 28.25 20.18
N ARG A 29 17.47 28.00 18.94
CA ARG A 29 18.18 27.18 17.93
C ARG A 29 18.68 25.81 18.45
N LYS A 30 18.02 25.24 19.46
CA LYS A 30 18.38 23.93 20.06
C LYS A 30 17.62 22.74 19.48
N LEU A 31 16.74 22.94 18.48
CA LEU A 31 16.13 21.85 17.73
C LEU A 31 17.22 21.24 16.82
N GLN A 32 17.87 20.19 17.28
CA GLN A 32 18.64 19.32 16.42
C GLN A 32 17.64 18.43 15.67
N ILE A 33 17.28 18.84 14.46
CA ILE A 33 16.54 18.02 13.53
C ILE A 33 17.58 17.31 12.68
N ASP A 34 17.80 16.03 12.96
CA ASP A 34 18.61 15.20 12.07
C ASP A 34 17.73 14.79 10.88
N ALA A 35 18.12 15.19 9.69
CA ALA A 35 17.48 14.76 8.48
C ALA A 35 18.04 13.38 8.07
N PHE A 36 17.18 12.37 8.07
CA PHE A 36 17.48 11.07 7.50
C PHE A 36 17.13 11.08 6.01
N ILE A 37 18.12 10.85 5.16
CA ILE A 37 17.93 10.76 3.70
C ILE A 37 17.62 9.30 3.38
N ALA A 38 16.36 9.02 3.03
CA ALA A 38 15.92 7.68 2.65
C ALA A 38 16.13 7.38 1.16
N LEU A 39 16.05 8.42 0.30
CA LEU A 39 16.30 8.35 -1.13
C LEU A 39 17.04 9.61 -1.57
N GLU A 40 18.03 9.47 -2.46
CA GLU A 40 18.78 10.58 -3.00
C GLU A 40 18.89 10.45 -4.51
N ASP A 41 18.29 11.42 -5.22
CA ASP A 41 18.34 11.58 -6.69
C ASP A 41 18.02 10.32 -7.50
N VAL A 42 16.95 9.60 -7.10
CA VAL A 42 16.54 8.35 -7.76
C VAL A 42 15.75 8.65 -9.02
N SER A 43 16.17 8.05 -10.14
CA SER A 43 15.47 8.19 -11.43
C SER A 43 15.40 6.85 -12.16
N PHE A 44 14.20 6.50 -12.63
CA PHE A 44 13.97 5.35 -13.52
C PHE A 44 12.61 5.46 -14.22
N SER A 45 12.42 4.61 -15.21
CA SER A 45 11.13 4.50 -15.91
C SER A 45 10.78 3.04 -16.15
N VAL A 46 9.50 2.71 -16.02
CA VAL A 46 8.95 1.38 -16.26
C VAL A 46 7.97 1.48 -17.41
N LYS A 47 8.04 0.57 -18.36
CA LYS A 47 7.14 0.53 -19.52
C LYS A 47 5.85 -0.21 -19.15
N LYS A 48 4.78 0.08 -19.90
CA LYS A 48 3.51 -0.63 -19.73
C LYS A 48 3.70 -2.14 -19.98
N GLY A 49 3.18 -2.95 -19.07
CA GLY A 49 3.30 -4.41 -19.11
C GLY A 49 4.67 -4.96 -18.67
N GLU A 50 5.59 -4.11 -18.23
CA GLU A 50 6.91 -4.53 -17.75
C GLU A 50 6.85 -5.02 -16.30
N ILE A 51 7.65 -6.02 -15.98
CA ILE A 51 7.92 -6.47 -14.60
C ILE A 51 9.22 -5.82 -14.17
N PHE A 52 9.15 -4.95 -13.17
CA PHE A 52 10.30 -4.21 -12.66
C PHE A 52 10.55 -4.54 -11.19
N GLY A 53 11.72 -5.07 -10.86
CA GLY A 53 12.12 -5.44 -9.50
C GLY A 53 13.03 -4.42 -8.85
N LEU A 54 12.71 -4.00 -7.61
CA LEU A 54 13.59 -3.22 -6.76
C LEU A 54 14.38 -4.15 -5.83
N ILE A 55 15.69 -4.23 -6.01
CA ILE A 55 16.58 -5.11 -5.24
C ILE A 55 17.55 -4.25 -4.41
N GLY A 56 17.82 -4.67 -3.19
CA GLY A 56 18.77 -4.02 -2.29
C GLY A 56 18.59 -4.46 -0.85
N ASP A 57 19.50 -4.04 0.01
CA ASP A 57 19.51 -4.38 1.46
C ASP A 57 18.30 -3.81 2.20
N ASN A 58 18.06 -4.33 3.42
CA ASN A 58 17.03 -3.78 4.29
C ASN A 58 17.39 -2.34 4.67
N GLY A 59 16.40 -1.44 4.57
CA GLY A 59 16.58 -0.01 4.84
C GLY A 59 17.13 0.82 3.69
N CYS A 60 17.44 0.25 2.51
CA CYS A 60 17.91 1.01 1.33
C CYS A 60 16.82 1.85 0.62
N GLY A 61 15.61 1.92 1.15
CA GLY A 61 14.54 2.78 0.63
C GLY A 61 13.56 2.12 -0.33
N LYS A 62 13.56 0.78 -0.53
CA LYS A 62 12.62 0.06 -1.42
C LYS A 62 11.15 0.41 -1.11
N SER A 63 10.70 0.16 0.10
CA SER A 63 9.32 0.43 0.52
C SER A 63 8.99 1.93 0.48
N THR A 64 9.96 2.80 0.75
CA THR A 64 9.78 4.26 0.59
C THR A 64 9.55 4.63 -0.87
N THR A 65 10.31 4.03 -1.79
CA THR A 65 10.13 4.23 -3.24
C THR A 65 8.75 3.78 -3.69
N LEU A 66 8.32 2.58 -3.26
CA LEU A 66 6.99 2.04 -3.57
C LEU A 66 5.86 2.93 -3.03
N LYS A 67 5.99 3.44 -1.79
CA LYS A 67 5.02 4.37 -1.19
C LYS A 67 4.94 5.71 -1.95
N ILE A 68 6.05 6.21 -2.45
CA ILE A 68 6.09 7.42 -3.27
C ILE A 68 5.40 7.17 -4.62
N ILE A 69 5.68 6.05 -5.29
CA ILE A 69 5.05 5.71 -6.57
C ILE A 69 3.53 5.54 -6.40
N SER A 70 3.11 4.95 -5.28
CA SER A 70 1.68 4.76 -4.95
C SER A 70 0.97 6.06 -4.54
N GLY A 71 1.70 7.19 -4.43
CA GLY A 71 1.12 8.46 -3.98
C GLY A 71 0.81 8.53 -2.48
N ILE A 72 1.23 7.54 -1.69
CA ILE A 72 1.05 7.51 -0.23
C ILE A 72 1.91 8.57 0.45
N ILE A 73 3.13 8.80 -0.09
CA ILE A 73 4.08 9.79 0.42
C ILE A 73 4.50 10.71 -0.72
N THR A 74 4.52 12.02 -0.46
CA THR A 74 5.04 13.00 -1.42
C THR A 74 6.57 13.13 -1.26
N PRO A 75 7.37 13.05 -2.33
CA PRO A 75 8.81 13.19 -2.24
C PRO A 75 9.22 14.62 -1.84
N THR A 76 10.37 14.76 -1.19
CA THR A 76 10.92 16.07 -0.82
C THR A 76 11.37 16.87 -2.05
N LYS A 77 11.89 16.20 -3.08
CA LYS A 77 12.27 16.75 -4.38
C LYS A 77 11.99 15.72 -5.47
N GLY A 78 11.93 16.21 -6.72
CA GLY A 78 11.65 15.38 -7.87
C GLY A 78 10.16 15.17 -8.10
N SER A 79 9.82 14.29 -9.02
CA SER A 79 8.42 13.98 -9.38
C SER A 79 8.24 12.53 -9.78
N VAL A 80 6.99 12.06 -9.62
CA VAL A 80 6.54 10.76 -10.13
C VAL A 80 5.37 11.02 -11.07
N GLU A 81 5.47 10.49 -12.27
CA GLU A 81 4.40 10.50 -13.28
C GLU A 81 3.89 9.07 -13.44
N VAL A 82 2.58 8.90 -13.27
CA VAL A 82 1.88 7.61 -13.41
C VAL A 82 0.84 7.71 -14.50
N ASP A 83 0.85 6.75 -15.40
CA ASP A 83 -0.16 6.61 -16.46
C ASP A 83 -0.97 5.34 -16.23
N GLY A 84 -2.19 5.50 -15.72
CA GLY A 84 -3.12 4.43 -15.38
C GLY A 84 -3.44 4.28 -13.90
N SER A 85 -4.26 3.28 -13.60
CA SER A 85 -4.70 2.94 -12.25
C SER A 85 -3.62 2.13 -11.49
N ILE A 86 -3.37 2.49 -10.23
CA ILE A 86 -2.44 1.76 -9.34
C ILE A 86 -3.24 0.97 -8.32
N SER A 87 -2.87 -0.30 -8.14
CA SER A 87 -3.27 -1.11 -6.97
C SER A 87 -2.04 -1.44 -6.13
N PRO A 88 -1.85 -0.79 -4.97
CA PRO A 88 -0.72 -1.08 -4.10
C PRO A 88 -1.07 -2.22 -3.14
N LEU A 89 -0.31 -3.32 -3.20
CA LEU A 89 -0.34 -4.40 -2.22
C LEU A 89 0.69 -4.19 -1.09
N ILE A 90 1.06 -2.95 -0.80
CA ILE A 90 2.10 -2.62 0.19
C ILE A 90 1.56 -2.69 1.62
N GLU A 91 0.31 -2.30 1.81
CA GLU A 91 -0.36 -2.27 3.11
C GLU A 91 -1.76 -2.89 2.96
N LEU A 92 -1.82 -4.24 2.96
CA LEU A 92 -3.09 -4.97 2.86
C LEU A 92 -3.99 -4.64 4.05
N GLY A 93 -5.21 -4.20 3.76
CA GLY A 93 -6.15 -3.73 4.79
C GLY A 93 -5.99 -2.26 5.17
N ALA A 94 -5.08 -1.52 4.54
CA ALA A 94 -5.06 -0.06 4.67
C ALA A 94 -6.41 0.52 4.23
N GLY A 95 -6.97 1.41 5.05
CA GLY A 95 -8.31 1.97 4.82
C GLY A 95 -9.47 1.12 5.32
N PHE A 96 -9.21 -0.02 5.99
CA PHE A 96 -10.28 -0.72 6.70
C PHE A 96 -10.67 0.05 7.95
N ASP A 97 -11.97 0.17 8.16
CA ASP A 97 -12.52 0.57 9.46
C ASP A 97 -12.69 -0.68 10.31
N ILE A 98 -11.94 -0.75 11.41
CA ILE A 98 -11.91 -1.93 12.28
C ILE A 98 -13.23 -2.19 13.00
N GLU A 99 -14.08 -1.18 13.16
CA GLU A 99 -15.39 -1.32 13.79
C GLU A 99 -16.46 -1.85 12.82
N LEU A 100 -16.22 -1.77 11.52
CA LEU A 100 -17.11 -2.27 10.48
C LEU A 100 -16.84 -3.77 10.21
N THR A 101 -17.88 -4.45 9.74
CA THR A 101 -17.81 -5.84 9.26
C THR A 101 -16.98 -5.95 7.98
N ALA A 102 -16.61 -7.18 7.61
CA ALA A 102 -15.92 -7.41 6.34
C ALA A 102 -16.76 -6.97 5.14
N LYS A 103 -18.06 -7.25 5.12
CA LYS A 103 -18.98 -6.81 4.05
C LYS A 103 -19.01 -5.30 3.90
N GLU A 104 -19.08 -4.57 5.02
CA GLU A 104 -19.07 -3.12 5.02
C GLU A 104 -17.71 -2.57 4.55
N ASN A 105 -16.60 -3.19 4.95
CA ASN A 105 -15.27 -2.83 4.50
C ASN A 105 -15.05 -3.12 3.01
N ILE A 106 -15.60 -4.21 2.45
CA ILE A 106 -15.59 -4.47 1.01
C ILE A 106 -16.24 -3.29 0.27
N LEU A 107 -17.40 -2.84 0.74
CA LEU A 107 -18.10 -1.71 0.15
C LEU A 107 -17.30 -0.40 0.31
N LEU A 108 -16.85 -0.11 1.52
CA LEU A 108 -16.09 1.11 1.83
C LEU A 108 -14.82 1.22 0.96
N ASN A 109 -14.02 0.16 0.91
CA ASN A 109 -12.79 0.14 0.14
C ASN A 109 -13.06 0.20 -1.38
N GLY A 110 -14.06 -0.52 -1.86
CA GLY A 110 -14.44 -0.47 -3.26
C GLY A 110 -14.86 0.94 -3.70
N LEU A 111 -15.64 1.65 -2.87
CA LEU A 111 -16.03 3.04 -3.12
C LEU A 111 -14.82 3.98 -3.08
N THR A 112 -13.88 3.78 -2.15
CA THR A 112 -12.64 4.55 -2.04
C THR A 112 -11.76 4.37 -3.27
N LEU A 113 -11.74 3.17 -3.85
CA LEU A 113 -11.07 2.86 -5.12
C LEU A 113 -11.82 3.42 -6.35
N GLY A 114 -12.97 4.08 -6.16
CA GLY A 114 -13.75 4.73 -7.22
C GLY A 114 -14.75 3.83 -7.93
N TYR A 115 -15.00 2.62 -7.44
CA TYR A 115 -16.01 1.72 -8.03
C TYR A 115 -17.43 2.08 -7.60
N SER A 116 -18.41 1.84 -8.45
CA SER A 116 -19.82 2.02 -8.08
C SER A 116 -20.29 0.94 -7.10
N LYS A 117 -21.23 1.29 -6.22
CA LYS A 117 -21.85 0.35 -5.28
C LYS A 117 -22.36 -0.91 -6.00
N LYS A 118 -23.09 -0.73 -7.12
CA LYS A 118 -23.64 -1.84 -7.92
C LYS A 118 -22.54 -2.79 -8.43
N PHE A 119 -21.40 -2.24 -8.84
CA PHE A 119 -20.26 -3.05 -9.29
C PHE A 119 -19.68 -3.87 -8.12
N ILE A 120 -19.48 -3.23 -6.96
CA ILE A 120 -18.93 -3.91 -5.78
C ILE A 120 -19.86 -5.04 -5.32
N GLU A 121 -21.17 -4.78 -5.25
CA GLU A 121 -22.17 -5.79 -4.90
C GLU A 121 -22.15 -6.97 -5.88
N SER A 122 -21.96 -6.73 -7.17
CA SER A 122 -21.87 -7.81 -8.18
C SER A 122 -20.60 -8.66 -8.04
N LYS A 123 -19.56 -8.12 -7.38
CA LYS A 123 -18.26 -8.75 -7.20
C LYS A 123 -18.04 -9.30 -5.78
N GLN A 124 -18.96 -9.03 -4.88
CA GLN A 124 -18.84 -9.39 -3.47
C GLN A 124 -18.62 -10.90 -3.28
N GLU A 125 -19.34 -11.72 -4.02
CA GLU A 125 -19.20 -13.18 -3.93
C GLU A 125 -17.82 -13.66 -4.38
N GLU A 126 -17.24 -13.07 -5.42
CA GLU A 126 -15.87 -13.36 -5.86
C GLU A 126 -14.83 -13.03 -4.77
N ILE A 127 -15.01 -11.90 -4.07
CA ILE A 127 -14.14 -11.52 -2.94
C ILE A 127 -14.27 -12.52 -1.78
N ILE A 128 -15.49 -12.90 -1.44
CA ILE A 128 -15.78 -13.85 -0.35
C ILE A 128 -15.13 -15.20 -0.64
N GLU A 129 -15.31 -15.71 -1.85
CA GLU A 129 -14.75 -17.00 -2.27
C GLU A 129 -13.22 -16.95 -2.33
N PHE A 130 -12.66 -15.85 -2.86
CA PHE A 130 -11.21 -15.72 -2.93
C PHE A 130 -10.56 -15.63 -1.55
N SER A 131 -11.12 -14.81 -0.65
CA SER A 131 -10.57 -14.60 0.71
C SER A 131 -10.74 -15.82 1.63
N GLU A 132 -11.68 -16.73 1.33
CA GLU A 132 -12.04 -17.90 2.16
C GLU A 132 -12.56 -17.50 3.55
N LEU A 133 -13.24 -16.35 3.65
CA LEU A 133 -13.71 -15.78 4.90
C LEU A 133 -15.25 -15.76 5.01
N ARG A 134 -15.95 -16.65 4.29
CA ARG A 134 -17.41 -16.67 4.20
C ARG A 134 -18.11 -16.58 5.57
N ASP A 135 -17.67 -17.38 6.53
CA ASP A 135 -18.29 -17.45 7.87
C ASP A 135 -17.99 -16.21 8.75
N PHE A 136 -17.07 -15.36 8.30
CA PHE A 136 -16.64 -14.19 9.04
C PHE A 136 -17.13 -12.86 8.45
N MET A 137 -17.88 -12.89 7.33
CA MET A 137 -18.27 -11.69 6.61
C MET A 137 -19.10 -10.67 7.42
N ASP A 138 -19.86 -11.14 8.40
CA ASP A 138 -20.68 -10.30 9.29
C ASP A 138 -19.96 -9.99 10.62
N VAL A 139 -18.67 -10.33 10.74
CA VAL A 139 -17.84 -10.06 11.92
C VAL A 139 -17.03 -8.79 11.72
N PRO A 140 -16.96 -7.86 12.71
CA PRO A 140 -16.11 -6.68 12.65
C PRO A 140 -14.62 -7.03 12.49
N ILE A 141 -13.91 -6.23 11.68
CA ILE A 141 -12.48 -6.45 11.35
C ILE A 141 -11.58 -6.47 12.59
N LYS A 142 -11.93 -5.76 13.67
CA LYS A 142 -11.19 -5.80 14.93
C LYS A 142 -11.04 -7.21 15.54
N ASN A 143 -11.90 -8.13 15.16
CA ASN A 143 -11.86 -9.52 15.60
C ASN A 143 -11.10 -10.45 14.64
N TYR A 144 -10.54 -9.89 13.55
CA TYR A 144 -9.77 -10.65 12.56
C TYR A 144 -8.32 -10.82 13.00
N SER A 145 -7.72 -11.96 12.66
CA SER A 145 -6.27 -12.09 12.69
C SER A 145 -5.63 -11.25 11.57
N SER A 146 -4.34 -10.93 11.71
CA SER A 146 -3.59 -10.23 10.65
C SER A 146 -3.64 -10.98 9.31
N GLY A 147 -3.63 -12.31 9.33
CA GLY A 147 -3.80 -13.14 8.15
C GLY A 147 -5.16 -12.99 7.49
N MET A 148 -6.26 -12.93 8.27
CA MET A 148 -7.60 -12.70 7.75
C MET A 148 -7.75 -11.31 7.12
N VAL A 149 -7.20 -10.27 7.78
CA VAL A 149 -7.17 -8.91 7.24
C VAL A 149 -6.45 -8.87 5.90
N ALA A 150 -5.30 -9.52 5.81
CA ALA A 150 -4.51 -9.54 4.59
C ALA A 150 -5.17 -10.36 3.48
N ARG A 151 -5.83 -11.50 3.77
CA ARG A 151 -6.62 -12.28 2.80
C ARG A 151 -7.73 -11.42 2.20
N LEU A 152 -8.48 -10.70 3.03
CA LEU A 152 -9.55 -9.81 2.60
C LEU A 152 -8.99 -8.64 1.76
N GLY A 153 -7.94 -7.99 2.26
CA GLY A 153 -7.27 -6.87 1.56
C GLY A 153 -6.75 -7.26 0.19
N PHE A 154 -6.09 -8.42 0.08
CA PHE A 154 -5.61 -8.94 -1.19
C PHE A 154 -6.75 -9.25 -2.17
N ALA A 155 -7.83 -9.88 -1.70
CA ALA A 155 -9.00 -10.17 -2.52
C ALA A 155 -9.63 -8.90 -3.11
N ILE A 156 -9.75 -7.84 -2.30
CA ILE A 156 -10.28 -6.54 -2.76
C ILE A 156 -9.32 -5.87 -3.75
N ALA A 157 -8.02 -5.82 -3.43
CA ALA A 157 -7.03 -5.12 -4.23
C ALA A 157 -6.79 -5.76 -5.61
N THR A 158 -7.06 -7.07 -5.74
CA THR A 158 -6.92 -7.82 -7.00
C THR A 158 -8.24 -8.13 -7.69
N LEU A 159 -9.34 -7.56 -7.20
CA LEU A 159 -10.68 -7.74 -7.76
C LEU A 159 -10.79 -7.26 -9.21
N VAL A 160 -10.19 -6.11 -9.47
CA VAL A 160 -10.15 -5.51 -10.80
C VAL A 160 -8.71 -5.49 -11.27
N LYS A 161 -8.50 -5.82 -12.53
CA LYS A 161 -7.19 -5.73 -13.16
C LYS A 161 -6.72 -4.26 -13.17
N PRO A 162 -5.69 -3.89 -12.40
CA PRO A 162 -5.12 -2.55 -12.47
C PRO A 162 -4.17 -2.43 -13.68
N ASP A 163 -3.86 -1.18 -14.09
CA ASP A 163 -2.79 -0.94 -15.05
C ASP A 163 -1.41 -1.21 -14.43
N ILE A 164 -1.28 -0.89 -13.13
CA ILE A 164 -0.03 -1.04 -12.38
C ILE A 164 -0.35 -1.72 -11.04
N LEU A 165 0.33 -2.83 -10.78
CA LEU A 165 0.30 -3.55 -9.52
C LEU A 165 1.62 -3.36 -8.79
N ILE A 166 1.58 -2.85 -7.56
CA ILE A 166 2.78 -2.68 -6.72
C ILE A 166 2.75 -3.74 -5.64
N VAL A 167 3.80 -4.58 -5.62
CA VAL A 167 3.94 -5.71 -4.70
C VAL A 167 5.17 -5.48 -3.82
N ASP A 168 5.04 -5.62 -2.51
CA ASP A 168 6.15 -5.68 -1.56
C ASP A 168 6.29 -7.12 -1.02
N GLU A 169 7.14 -7.37 -0.07
CA GLU A 169 7.40 -8.69 0.57
C GLU A 169 6.14 -9.39 1.15
N ILE A 170 4.97 -8.74 1.08
CA ILE A 170 3.68 -9.15 1.67
C ILE A 170 3.10 -10.45 1.09
N LEU A 171 3.70 -11.03 0.05
CA LEU A 171 3.26 -12.34 -0.48
C LEU A 171 3.44 -13.50 0.51
N SER A 172 4.12 -13.26 1.64
CA SER A 172 4.27 -14.23 2.73
C SER A 172 3.07 -14.30 3.67
N VAL A 173 1.91 -13.71 3.30
CA VAL A 173 0.72 -13.65 4.15
C VAL A 173 -0.16 -14.87 3.97
N GLY A 174 -0.62 -15.41 5.11
CA GLY A 174 -1.47 -16.58 5.13
C GLY A 174 -0.68 -17.89 5.19
N ASP A 175 -1.37 -19.00 5.00
CA ASP A 175 -0.75 -20.32 4.84
C ASP A 175 -0.25 -20.55 3.39
N MET A 176 0.51 -21.63 3.19
CA MET A 176 1.09 -21.96 1.88
C MET A 176 0.04 -22.08 0.77
N SER A 177 -1.14 -22.61 1.08
CA SER A 177 -2.23 -22.75 0.10
C SER A 177 -2.75 -21.38 -0.39
N PHE A 178 -2.89 -20.45 0.52
CA PHE A 178 -3.31 -19.09 0.15
C PHE A 178 -2.22 -18.33 -0.59
N GLN A 179 -0.95 -18.52 -0.23
CA GLN A 179 0.19 -17.95 -0.96
C GLN A 179 0.20 -18.39 -2.42
N GLU A 180 0.05 -19.69 -2.69
CA GLU A 180 -0.04 -20.21 -4.06
C GLU A 180 -1.22 -19.62 -4.85
N LYS A 181 -2.34 -19.37 -4.17
CA LYS A 181 -3.52 -18.71 -4.76
C LYS A 181 -3.24 -17.25 -5.12
N CYS A 182 -2.52 -16.52 -4.25
CA CYS A 182 -2.08 -15.16 -4.51
C CYS A 182 -1.09 -15.10 -5.69
N GLU A 183 -0.09 -15.97 -5.71
CA GLU A 183 0.89 -16.04 -6.81
C GLU A 183 0.22 -16.30 -8.15
N ARG A 184 -0.74 -17.22 -8.18
CA ARG A 184 -1.52 -17.53 -9.38
C ARG A 184 -2.31 -16.29 -9.85
N ARG A 185 -2.98 -15.59 -8.95
CA ARG A 185 -3.72 -14.36 -9.28
C ARG A 185 -2.80 -13.26 -9.82
N ILE A 186 -1.63 -13.08 -9.22
CA ILE A 186 -0.64 -12.11 -9.71
C ILE A 186 -0.16 -12.49 -11.11
N LYS A 187 0.13 -13.78 -11.35
CA LYS A 187 0.54 -14.27 -12.66
C LYS A 187 -0.54 -14.03 -13.72
N GLU A 188 -1.81 -14.29 -13.41
CA GLU A 188 -2.94 -13.98 -14.30
C GLU A 188 -3.00 -12.49 -14.65
N LEU A 189 -2.78 -11.60 -13.68
CA LEU A 189 -2.73 -10.16 -13.91
C LEU A 189 -1.56 -9.76 -14.81
N MET A 190 -0.37 -10.34 -14.60
CA MET A 190 0.82 -10.14 -15.42
C MET A 190 0.60 -10.60 -16.86
N ASP A 191 0.11 -11.83 -17.04
CA ASP A 191 -0.19 -12.40 -18.37
C ASP A 191 -1.26 -11.57 -19.09
N GLY A 192 -2.14 -10.92 -18.32
CA GLY A 192 -3.10 -9.94 -18.80
C GLY A 192 -2.49 -8.59 -19.25
N GLY A 193 -1.18 -8.33 -19.04
CA GLY A 193 -0.49 -7.10 -19.42
C GLY A 193 -0.49 -6.01 -18.33
N THR A 194 -0.77 -6.34 -17.07
CA THR A 194 -0.56 -5.45 -15.93
C THR A 194 0.95 -5.21 -15.73
N THR A 195 1.33 -3.96 -15.50
CA THR A 195 2.71 -3.59 -15.12
C THR A 195 2.93 -3.95 -13.64
N VAL A 196 4.01 -4.62 -13.29
CA VAL A 196 4.28 -5.08 -11.91
C VAL A 196 5.62 -4.56 -11.42
#